data_e24c50c3f293983d9fef0449da1260dc
#
_entry.id   e24c50c3f293983d9fef0449da1260dc
#
_cell.length_a   1.000
_cell.length_b   1.000
_cell.length_c   1.000
_cell.angle_alpha   90.00
_cell.angle_beta   90.00
_cell.angle_gamma   90.00
#
_symmetry.space_group_name_H-M   'P 1'
#
loop_
_entity.id
_entity.type
_entity.pdbx_description
1 polymer ?
#
loop_
_entity_poly.entity_id
_entity_poly.type
_entity_poly.pdbx_seq_one_letter_code
_entity_poly.pdbx_strand_id
1 'polypeptide(L)'
;MTETLHHGDIEFKIATTSLEFGDAKNLFQLYAASLEIDLSFQNFSDELETIDKQYNKPTGALLLAYINETAVACAGIRQLDVETAELKRMYVQPAYRQHRLGRKLLERIVAIARERHYKRIRLDTLPTMTRAQNLYRSFGFYEVPSYRFNPVSGAVFMEKKLS
;
A
#
# COMPACT_ATOMS: atom_id res chain seq x y z
N MET A 1 -9.15 20.15 25.19
CA MET A 1 -8.71 18.81 25.56
C MET A 1 -8.15 18.11 24.34
N THR A 2 -6.96 17.67 24.44
CA THR A 2 -6.37 16.89 23.39
C THR A 2 -6.97 15.51 23.39
N GLU A 3 -7.74 15.21 22.37
CA GLU A 3 -8.19 13.86 22.21
C GLU A 3 -6.99 12.98 21.93
N THR A 4 -6.68 12.12 22.88
CA THR A 4 -5.74 11.05 22.62
C THR A 4 -6.41 10.09 21.67
N LEU A 5 -5.86 9.97 20.48
CA LEU A 5 -6.37 9.00 19.53
C LEU A 5 -6.14 7.60 20.11
N HIS A 6 -7.19 6.97 20.50
CA HIS A 6 -7.12 5.60 21.00
C HIS A 6 -6.98 4.63 19.83
N HIS A 7 -6.25 3.56 20.04
CA HIS A 7 -6.11 2.54 19.00
C HIS A 7 -7.46 1.99 18.54
N GLY A 8 -8.48 2.03 19.44
CA GLY A 8 -9.83 1.64 19.09
C GLY A 8 -10.54 2.57 18.13
N ASP A 9 -10.01 3.79 17.92
CA ASP A 9 -10.60 4.76 17.01
C ASP A 9 -10.19 4.55 15.56
N ILE A 10 -9.28 3.62 15.29
CA ILE A 10 -8.83 3.31 13.93
C ILE A 10 -9.78 2.28 13.33
N GLU A 11 -10.38 2.64 12.22
CA GLU A 11 -11.25 1.74 11.47
C GLU A 11 -10.58 1.37 10.16
N PHE A 12 -10.49 0.08 9.86
CA PHE A 12 -9.95 -0.40 8.59
C PHE A 12 -11.09 -0.81 7.69
N LYS A 13 -11.03 -0.39 6.43
CA LYS A 13 -12.04 -0.73 5.42
C LYS A 13 -11.38 -1.13 4.13
N ILE A 14 -11.93 -2.15 3.49
CA ILE A 14 -11.60 -2.45 2.09
C ILE A 14 -12.52 -1.58 1.25
N ALA A 15 -11.96 -0.77 0.36
CA ALA A 15 -12.73 0.16 -0.46
C ALA A 15 -13.71 -0.60 -1.37
N THR A 16 -14.96 -0.19 -1.35
CA THR A 16 -16.02 -0.74 -2.21
C THR A 16 -16.88 0.35 -2.84
N THR A 17 -16.92 1.54 -2.26
CA THR A 17 -17.78 2.64 -2.70
C THR A 17 -16.99 3.70 -3.44
N SER A 18 -17.69 4.52 -4.24
CA SER A 18 -17.07 5.66 -4.93
C SER A 18 -16.40 6.61 -3.95
N LEU A 19 -17.02 6.83 -2.80
CA LEU A 19 -16.47 7.71 -1.77
C LEU A 19 -15.15 7.16 -1.24
N GLU A 20 -15.11 5.87 -0.95
CA GLU A 20 -13.90 5.22 -0.43
C GLU A 20 -12.78 5.22 -1.46
N PHE A 21 -13.09 4.93 -2.72
CA PHE A 21 -12.07 5.03 -3.78
C PHE A 21 -11.63 6.47 -4.01
N GLY A 22 -12.51 7.44 -3.80
CA GLY A 22 -12.14 8.85 -3.83
C GLY A 22 -11.16 9.22 -2.71
N ASP A 23 -11.40 8.72 -1.50
CA ASP A 23 -10.49 8.90 -0.38
C ASP A 23 -9.12 8.29 -0.68
N ALA A 24 -9.11 7.09 -1.27
CA ALA A 24 -7.89 6.41 -1.67
C ALA A 24 -7.12 7.22 -2.72
N LYS A 25 -7.84 7.78 -3.68
CA LYS A 25 -7.25 8.62 -4.73
C LYS A 25 -6.53 9.81 -4.14
N ASN A 26 -7.13 10.47 -3.15
CA ASN A 26 -6.50 11.57 -2.45
C ASN A 26 -5.21 11.14 -1.74
N LEU A 27 -5.24 9.98 -1.08
CA LEU A 27 -4.05 9.45 -0.41
C LEU A 27 -2.96 9.08 -1.41
N PHE A 28 -3.31 8.51 -2.54
CA PHE A 28 -2.36 8.22 -3.62
C PHE A 28 -1.67 9.50 -4.11
N GLN A 29 -2.44 10.57 -4.26
CA GLN A 29 -1.91 11.85 -4.70
C GLN A 29 -0.98 12.47 -3.65
N LEU A 30 -1.35 12.36 -2.37
CA LEU A 30 -0.48 12.80 -1.27
C LEU A 30 0.81 11.99 -1.23
N TYR A 31 0.71 10.69 -1.44
CA TYR A 31 1.88 9.82 -1.52
C TYR A 31 2.80 10.27 -2.65
N ALA A 32 2.25 10.45 -3.85
CA ALA A 32 3.02 10.87 -5.01
C ALA A 32 3.71 12.23 -4.77
N ALA A 33 2.99 13.16 -4.15
CA ALA A 33 3.54 14.49 -3.84
C ALA A 33 4.66 14.42 -2.80
N SER A 34 4.64 13.42 -1.93
CA SER A 34 5.68 13.22 -0.92
C SER A 34 6.97 12.66 -1.51
N LEU A 35 6.90 12.05 -2.68
CA LEU A 35 8.07 11.54 -3.39
C LEU A 35 8.65 12.67 -4.23
N GLU A 36 9.95 12.77 -4.28
CA GLU A 36 10.61 13.78 -5.11
C GLU A 36 10.91 13.21 -6.51
N ILE A 37 10.01 12.35 -7.00
CA ILE A 37 10.14 11.75 -8.32
C ILE A 37 8.79 11.79 -9.04
N ASP A 38 8.85 11.75 -10.36
CA ASP A 38 7.68 11.66 -11.22
C ASP A 38 7.27 10.20 -11.37
N LEU A 39 6.02 9.87 -11.05
CA LEU A 39 5.49 8.52 -11.17
C LEU A 39 4.90 8.22 -12.54
N SER A 40 5.07 9.10 -13.52
CA SER A 40 4.54 8.88 -14.88
C SER A 40 5.04 7.56 -15.50
N PHE A 41 6.24 7.12 -15.14
CA PHE A 41 6.77 5.83 -15.59
C PHE A 41 5.94 4.64 -15.13
N GLN A 42 5.09 4.82 -14.13
CA GLN A 42 4.18 3.78 -13.64
C GLN A 42 2.74 4.00 -14.13
N ASN A 43 2.52 4.89 -15.09
CA ASN A 43 1.19 5.24 -15.59
C ASN A 43 0.26 5.71 -14.48
N PHE A 44 0.75 6.60 -13.62
CA PHE A 44 0.04 7.02 -12.42
C PHE A 44 -1.32 7.68 -12.72
N SER A 45 -1.41 8.48 -13.79
CA SER A 45 -2.67 9.10 -14.19
C SER A 45 -3.74 8.05 -14.50
N ASP A 46 -3.37 7.01 -15.26
CA ASP A 46 -4.30 5.92 -15.59
C ASP A 46 -4.67 5.14 -14.35
N GLU A 47 -3.74 4.95 -13.44
CA GLU A 47 -3.99 4.28 -12.16
C GLU A 47 -5.05 5.03 -11.37
N LEU A 48 -4.95 6.36 -11.27
CA LEU A 48 -5.94 7.16 -10.56
C LEU A 48 -7.32 7.09 -11.22
N GLU A 49 -7.36 7.10 -12.53
CA GLU A 49 -8.64 7.04 -13.27
C GLU A 49 -9.33 5.69 -13.13
N THR A 50 -8.55 4.62 -12.96
CA THR A 50 -9.07 3.25 -12.92
C THR A 50 -8.85 2.58 -11.56
N ILE A 51 -8.70 3.39 -10.51
CA ILE A 51 -8.38 2.89 -9.18
C ILE A 51 -9.40 1.85 -8.67
N ASP A 52 -10.67 2.07 -8.95
CA ASP A 52 -11.76 1.18 -8.57
C ASP A 52 -11.78 -0.12 -9.36
N LYS A 53 -11.07 -0.18 -10.46
CA LYS A 53 -10.92 -1.41 -11.26
C LYS A 53 -9.65 -2.16 -10.91
N GLN A 54 -8.55 -1.44 -10.72
CA GLN A 54 -7.26 -2.06 -10.44
C GLN A 54 -7.18 -2.65 -9.04
N TYR A 55 -7.81 -2.01 -8.06
CA TYR A 55 -7.71 -2.38 -6.65
C TYR A 55 -9.05 -2.86 -6.11
N ASN A 56 -9.61 -3.88 -6.75
CA ASN A 56 -10.92 -4.41 -6.41
C ASN A 56 -10.98 -5.91 -6.66
N LYS A 57 -12.02 -6.55 -6.12
CA LYS A 57 -12.29 -7.97 -6.39
C LYS A 57 -12.36 -8.24 -7.89
N PRO A 58 -12.02 -9.44 -8.33
CA PRO A 58 -11.60 -10.60 -7.52
C PRO A 58 -10.10 -10.62 -7.20
N THR A 59 -9.26 -9.87 -7.92
CA THR A 59 -7.82 -10.01 -7.85
C THR A 59 -7.13 -8.95 -7.00
N GLY A 60 -7.76 -7.81 -6.82
CA GLY A 60 -7.18 -6.70 -6.08
C GLY A 60 -7.96 -6.32 -4.84
N ALA A 61 -7.38 -5.42 -4.06
CA ALA A 61 -8.03 -4.82 -2.91
C ALA A 61 -7.33 -3.52 -2.56
N LEU A 62 -8.07 -2.60 -1.99
CA LEU A 62 -7.51 -1.35 -1.48
C LEU A 62 -7.95 -1.18 -0.03
N LEU A 63 -6.98 -1.24 0.87
CA LEU A 63 -7.23 -1.11 2.29
C LEU A 63 -7.05 0.34 2.70
N LEU A 64 -8.01 0.86 3.46
CA LEU A 64 -7.99 2.21 4.00
C LEU A 64 -8.05 2.15 5.52
N ALA A 65 -7.35 3.07 6.17
CA ALA A 65 -7.48 3.28 7.61
C ALA A 65 -8.12 4.65 7.83
N TYR A 66 -9.14 4.67 8.66
CA TYR A 66 -9.87 5.89 9.03
C TYR A 66 -9.70 6.18 10.50
N ILE A 67 -9.51 7.45 10.83
CA ILE A 67 -9.54 7.96 12.20
C ILE A 67 -10.52 9.12 12.20
N ASN A 68 -11.56 9.02 13.04
CA ASN A 68 -12.61 10.05 13.12
C ASN A 68 -13.17 10.38 11.72
N GLU A 69 -13.48 9.35 10.95
CA GLU A 69 -14.08 9.44 9.61
C GLU A 69 -13.17 10.06 8.55
N THR A 70 -11.88 10.27 8.87
CA THR A 70 -10.90 10.79 7.92
C THR A 70 -9.97 9.66 7.48
N ALA A 71 -9.82 9.49 6.18
CA ALA A 71 -8.87 8.51 5.64
C ALA A 71 -7.45 8.99 5.86
N VAL A 72 -6.65 8.23 6.61
CA VAL A 72 -5.31 8.64 7.02
C VAL A 72 -4.21 7.76 6.47
N ALA A 73 -4.55 6.59 5.94
CA ALA A 73 -3.56 5.65 5.43
C ALA A 73 -4.20 4.70 4.42
N CYS A 74 -3.38 4.15 3.56
CA CYS A 74 -3.84 3.18 2.55
C CYS A 74 -2.75 2.17 2.20
N ALA A 75 -3.18 1.06 1.62
CA ALA A 75 -2.31 0.07 1.00
C ALA A 75 -3.13 -0.69 -0.03
N GLY A 76 -2.57 -0.89 -1.22
CA GLY A 76 -3.26 -1.61 -2.28
C GLY A 76 -2.52 -2.86 -2.67
N ILE A 77 -3.27 -3.87 -3.10
CA ILE A 77 -2.70 -5.00 -3.83
C ILE A 77 -3.43 -5.16 -5.15
N ARG A 78 -2.68 -5.54 -6.17
CA ARG A 78 -3.23 -5.87 -7.47
C ARG A 78 -2.50 -7.08 -8.03
N GLN A 79 -3.09 -7.72 -9.00
CA GLN A 79 -2.50 -8.91 -9.59
C GLN A 79 -1.28 -8.55 -10.43
N LEU A 80 -0.15 -9.19 -10.11
CA LEU A 80 1.04 -9.13 -10.95
C LEU A 80 1.05 -10.34 -11.91
N ASP A 81 0.77 -11.51 -11.36
CA ASP A 81 0.49 -12.73 -12.13
C ASP A 81 -0.47 -13.60 -11.30
N VAL A 82 -0.84 -14.78 -11.82
CA VAL A 82 -1.85 -15.64 -11.19
C VAL A 82 -1.52 -15.96 -9.73
N GLU A 83 -0.25 -16.08 -9.40
CA GLU A 83 0.19 -16.48 -8.06
C GLU A 83 0.77 -15.32 -7.25
N THR A 84 0.96 -14.16 -7.86
CA THR A 84 1.70 -13.05 -7.26
C THR A 84 0.85 -11.80 -7.19
N ALA A 85 0.66 -11.28 -5.98
CA ALA A 85 0.11 -9.95 -5.77
C ALA A 85 1.25 -8.93 -5.73
N GLU A 86 0.94 -7.71 -6.15
CA GLU A 86 1.87 -6.59 -6.00
C GLU A 86 1.31 -5.63 -4.97
N LEU A 87 2.09 -5.34 -3.93
CA LEU A 87 1.77 -4.32 -2.94
C LEU A 87 2.14 -2.96 -3.52
N LYS A 88 1.17 -2.06 -3.55
CA LYS A 88 1.32 -0.73 -4.13
C LYS A 88 0.80 0.33 -3.19
N ARG A 89 1.44 1.48 -3.21
CA ARG A 89 0.91 2.71 -2.60
C ARG A 89 0.62 2.58 -1.11
N MET A 90 1.49 1.88 -0.39
CA MET A 90 1.39 1.87 1.07
C MET A 90 1.85 3.22 1.61
N TYR A 91 0.94 3.93 2.25
CA TYR A 91 1.18 5.30 2.69
C TYR A 91 0.41 5.60 3.96
N VAL A 92 1.09 6.23 4.90
CA VAL A 92 0.48 6.76 6.13
C VAL A 92 0.77 8.25 6.16
N GLN A 93 -0.27 9.07 6.33
CA GLN A 93 -0.07 10.52 6.46
C GLN A 93 0.87 10.79 7.64
N PRO A 94 1.82 11.74 7.48
CA PRO A 94 2.85 11.98 8.50
C PRO A 94 2.32 12.19 9.91
N ALA A 95 1.18 12.89 10.05
CA ALA A 95 0.58 13.19 11.36
C ALA A 95 0.15 11.95 12.12
N TYR A 96 0.02 10.80 11.45
CA TYR A 96 -0.53 9.58 12.05
C TYR A 96 0.46 8.43 12.11
N ARG A 97 1.74 8.68 11.81
CA ARG A 97 2.76 7.61 11.73
C ARG A 97 3.10 6.99 13.06
N GLN A 98 2.92 7.70 14.17
CA GLN A 98 3.21 7.17 15.50
C GLN A 98 2.21 6.15 16.01
N HIS A 99 1.15 5.87 15.26
CA HIS A 99 0.12 4.91 15.67
C HIS A 99 0.39 3.49 15.18
N ARG A 100 1.58 3.22 14.67
CA ARG A 100 1.94 1.93 14.08
C ARG A 100 1.02 1.51 12.94
N LEU A 101 0.46 2.47 12.24
CA LEU A 101 -0.47 2.22 11.14
C LEU A 101 0.18 1.42 10.01
N GLY A 102 1.44 1.71 9.68
CA GLY A 102 2.15 0.97 8.65
C GLY A 102 2.19 -0.52 8.93
N ARG A 103 2.51 -0.89 10.17
CA ARG A 103 2.54 -2.29 10.59
C ARG A 103 1.15 -2.93 10.51
N LYS A 104 0.14 -2.23 10.99
CA LYS A 104 -1.24 -2.74 10.96
C LYS A 104 -1.77 -2.89 9.55
N LEU A 105 -1.47 -1.93 8.67
CA LEU A 105 -1.83 -2.03 7.26
C LEU A 105 -1.17 -3.24 6.60
N LEU A 106 0.13 -3.40 6.83
CA LEU A 106 0.88 -4.48 6.19
C LEU A 106 0.37 -5.84 6.67
N GLU A 107 0.12 -5.99 7.96
CA GLU A 107 -0.44 -7.22 8.52
C GLU A 107 -1.78 -7.57 7.85
N ARG A 108 -2.66 -6.57 7.71
CA ARG A 108 -3.99 -6.78 7.13
C ARG A 108 -3.93 -7.02 5.63
N ILE A 109 -3.07 -6.31 4.90
CA ILE A 109 -2.99 -6.49 3.46
C ILE A 109 -2.38 -7.85 3.10
N VAL A 110 -1.46 -8.35 3.90
CA VAL A 110 -0.91 -9.69 3.74
C VAL A 110 -2.01 -10.73 3.94
N ALA A 111 -2.86 -10.55 4.96
CA ALA A 111 -4.00 -11.44 5.19
C ALA A 111 -4.98 -11.41 4.01
N ILE A 112 -5.25 -10.24 3.46
CA ILE A 112 -6.12 -10.09 2.29
C ILE A 112 -5.52 -10.83 1.09
N ALA A 113 -4.22 -10.70 0.86
CA ALA A 113 -3.55 -11.41 -0.23
C ALA A 113 -3.71 -12.93 -0.09
N ARG A 114 -3.63 -13.45 1.13
CA ARG A 114 -3.88 -14.88 1.38
C ARG A 114 -5.33 -15.25 1.07
N GLU A 115 -6.28 -14.43 1.45
CA GLU A 115 -7.70 -14.65 1.16
C GLU A 115 -7.99 -14.64 -0.34
N ARG A 116 -7.20 -13.87 -1.12
CA ARG A 116 -7.30 -13.83 -2.58
C ARG A 116 -6.54 -14.98 -3.24
N HIS A 117 -5.98 -15.90 -2.44
CA HIS A 117 -5.28 -17.11 -2.90
C HIS A 117 -3.94 -16.86 -3.60
N TYR A 118 -3.31 -15.73 -3.33
CA TYR A 118 -1.96 -15.48 -3.81
C TYR A 118 -0.94 -16.30 -3.02
N LYS A 119 0.11 -16.73 -3.70
CA LYS A 119 1.19 -17.49 -3.09
C LYS A 119 2.33 -16.61 -2.63
N ARG A 120 2.41 -15.40 -3.16
CA ARG A 120 3.46 -14.44 -2.80
C ARG A 120 3.00 -13.01 -3.04
N ILE A 121 3.68 -12.08 -2.38
CA ILE A 121 3.54 -10.64 -2.59
C ILE A 121 4.89 -10.10 -3.00
N ARG A 122 4.91 -9.23 -4.00
CA ARG A 122 6.10 -8.48 -4.41
C ARG A 122 5.84 -6.98 -4.29
N LEU A 123 6.91 -6.24 -4.13
CA LEU A 123 6.88 -4.77 -4.10
C LEU A 123 8.20 -4.22 -4.61
N ASP A 124 8.18 -2.96 -5.02
CA ASP A 124 9.38 -2.18 -5.20
C ASP A 124 9.32 -0.95 -4.31
N THR A 125 10.47 -0.50 -3.84
CA THR A 125 10.58 0.63 -2.93
C THR A 125 11.84 1.44 -3.24
N LEU A 126 11.82 2.70 -2.84
CA LEU A 126 12.94 3.60 -3.11
C LEU A 126 14.10 3.32 -2.13
N PRO A 127 15.34 3.54 -2.58
CA PRO A 127 16.50 3.29 -1.72
C PRO A 127 16.52 4.14 -0.45
N THR A 128 15.84 5.28 -0.46
CA THR A 128 15.75 6.19 0.70
C THR A 128 14.68 5.79 1.71
N MET A 129 13.81 4.85 1.37
CA MET A 129 12.72 4.42 2.25
C MET A 129 13.18 3.31 3.21
N THR A 130 14.16 3.62 4.05
CA THR A 130 14.76 2.63 4.94
C THR A 130 13.79 2.12 6.01
N ARG A 131 12.92 2.99 6.53
CA ARG A 131 11.93 2.56 7.54
C ARG A 131 10.93 1.58 6.94
N ALA A 132 10.45 1.85 5.74
CA ALA A 132 9.54 0.95 5.03
C ALA A 132 10.23 -0.38 4.75
N GLN A 133 11.47 -0.36 4.26
CA GLN A 133 12.24 -1.57 3.99
C GLN A 133 12.42 -2.41 5.25
N ASN A 134 12.74 -1.77 6.37
CA ASN A 134 12.90 -2.47 7.65
C ASN A 134 11.58 -3.11 8.10
N LEU A 135 10.47 -2.40 7.91
CA LEU A 135 9.15 -2.93 8.22
C LEU A 135 8.86 -4.17 7.35
N TYR A 136 9.11 -4.09 6.06
CA TYR A 136 8.91 -5.23 5.16
C TYR A 136 9.75 -6.43 5.59
N ARG A 137 11.04 -6.20 5.90
CA ARG A 137 11.91 -7.29 6.37
C ARG A 137 11.40 -7.92 7.67
N SER A 138 10.86 -7.10 8.57
CA SER A 138 10.31 -7.61 9.83
C SER A 138 9.10 -8.52 9.61
N PHE A 139 8.45 -8.43 8.46
CA PHE A 139 7.33 -9.28 8.05
C PHE A 139 7.76 -10.47 7.19
N GLY A 140 9.06 -10.67 7.00
CA GLY A 140 9.58 -11.79 6.22
C GLY A 140 9.77 -11.52 4.75
N PHE A 141 9.68 -10.26 4.31
CA PHE A 141 10.04 -9.89 2.94
C PHE A 141 11.56 -9.96 2.78
N TYR A 142 12.02 -10.40 1.62
CA TYR A 142 13.43 -10.50 1.28
C TYR A 142 13.67 -9.91 -0.10
N GLU A 143 14.88 -9.45 -0.36
CA GLU A 143 15.22 -8.84 -1.65
C GLU A 143 15.21 -9.88 -2.76
N VAL A 144 14.72 -9.46 -3.93
CA VAL A 144 14.71 -10.24 -5.16
C VAL A 144 15.23 -9.37 -6.30
N PRO A 145 15.66 -9.97 -7.43
CA PRO A 145 16.02 -9.19 -8.61
C PRO A 145 14.83 -8.37 -9.11
N SER A 146 15.15 -7.31 -9.84
CA SER A 146 14.14 -6.46 -10.48
C SER A 146 13.18 -7.29 -11.33
N TYR A 147 11.90 -7.11 -11.11
CA TYR A 147 10.85 -7.78 -11.91
C TYR A 147 10.12 -6.81 -12.83
N ARG A 148 10.50 -5.54 -12.81
CA ARG A 148 9.97 -4.51 -13.69
C ARG A 148 10.98 -3.37 -13.82
N PHE A 149 10.76 -2.52 -14.81
CA PHE A 149 11.56 -1.31 -14.96
C PHE A 149 11.25 -0.32 -13.82
N ASN A 150 12.31 0.20 -13.22
CA ASN A 150 12.23 1.33 -12.29
C ASN A 150 13.45 2.21 -12.57
N PRO A 151 13.24 3.46 -13.02
CA PRO A 151 14.36 4.33 -13.40
C PRO A 151 15.16 4.86 -12.20
N VAL A 152 14.64 4.67 -10.97
CA VAL A 152 15.35 5.16 -9.78
C VAL A 152 16.53 4.26 -9.50
N SER A 153 17.73 4.84 -9.49
CA SER A 153 18.94 4.11 -9.17
C SER A 153 18.87 3.58 -7.74
N GLY A 154 19.15 2.29 -7.56
CA GLY A 154 19.14 1.67 -6.25
C GLY A 154 17.75 1.27 -5.75
N ALA A 155 16.72 1.30 -6.61
CA ALA A 155 15.40 0.79 -6.25
C ALA A 155 15.52 -0.64 -5.76
N VAL A 156 14.79 -0.97 -4.69
CA VAL A 156 14.84 -2.27 -4.02
C VAL A 156 13.56 -3.04 -4.33
N PHE A 157 13.71 -4.29 -4.75
CA PHE A 157 12.59 -5.19 -5.05
C PHE A 157 12.54 -6.27 -3.98
N MET A 158 11.35 -6.53 -3.46
CA MET A 158 11.19 -7.46 -2.35
C MET A 158 10.03 -8.40 -2.58
N GLU A 159 10.09 -9.56 -1.95
CA GLU A 159 9.06 -10.58 -2.05
C GLU A 159 8.83 -11.22 -0.69
N LYS A 160 7.58 -11.60 -0.43
CA LYS A 160 7.21 -12.42 0.71
C LYS A 160 6.42 -13.62 0.22
N LYS A 161 6.81 -14.81 0.65
CA LYS A 161 6.02 -16.03 0.41
C LYS A 161 4.87 -16.09 1.41
N LEU A 162 3.69 -16.46 0.92
CA LEU A 162 2.47 -16.53 1.71
C LEU A 162 2.12 -17.96 2.13
N SER A 163 2.77 -18.92 1.54
CA SER A 163 2.52 -20.33 1.85
C SER A 163 3.82 -21.10 1.98
#